data_098f0c442de594eecf8a990a59d574c8
#
_entry.id   098f0c442de594eecf8a990a59d574c8
#
_cell.length_a   1.000
_cell.length_b   1.000
_cell.length_c   1.000
_cell.angle_alpha   90.00
_cell.angle_beta   90.00
_cell.angle_gamma   90.00
#
_symmetry.space_group_name_H-M   'P 1'
#
loop_
_entity.id
_entity.type
_entity.pdbx_description
1 polymer ?
#
loop_
_entity_poly.entity_id
_entity_poly.type
_entity_poly.pdbx_seq_one_letter_code
_entity_poly.pdbx_strand_id
1 'polypeptide(L)'
;MSQIKIRRVSADDHAAWLPLWQAYLGFYNTELPDAVSHSSWQRLLDPSEPTHAALAWADGKAVGMVNFIYHRSNWSIENSCYLQDLFVAAQTRGTGVGRQLIEFVYSTAKAEGCC
;
A
#
# COMPACT_ATOMS: atom_id res chain seq x y z
N MET A 1 -3.11 8.73 -23.03
CA MET A 1 -2.22 8.35 -21.91
C MET A 1 -3.05 8.29 -20.63
N SER A 2 -2.95 7.19 -19.90
CA SER A 2 -3.74 7.00 -18.69
C SER A 2 -3.27 7.88 -17.57
N GLN A 3 -4.18 8.51 -16.87
CA GLN A 3 -3.87 9.26 -15.67
C GLN A 3 -3.86 8.29 -14.49
N ILE A 4 -2.82 8.37 -13.67
CA ILE A 4 -2.71 7.55 -12.46
C ILE A 4 -3.43 8.28 -11.31
N LYS A 5 -4.32 7.57 -10.65
CA LYS A 5 -4.98 8.05 -9.44
C LYS A 5 -4.61 7.14 -8.28
N ILE A 6 -4.19 7.72 -7.17
CA ILE A 6 -3.81 6.96 -5.98
C ILE A 6 -4.76 7.32 -4.86
N ARG A 7 -5.33 6.30 -4.23
CA ARG A 7 -6.20 6.48 -3.08
C ARG A 7 -6.07 5.31 -2.12
N ARG A 8 -6.39 5.57 -0.87
CA ARG A 8 -6.40 4.53 0.16
C ARG A 8 -7.44 3.46 -0.17
N VAL A 9 -7.16 2.24 0.28
CA VAL A 9 -8.08 1.12 0.09
C VAL A 9 -9.35 1.32 0.91
N SER A 10 -10.45 0.79 0.39
CA SER A 10 -11.73 0.69 1.08
C SER A 10 -12.19 -0.76 1.05
N ALA A 11 -13.29 -1.05 1.74
CA ALA A 11 -13.82 -2.41 1.82
C ALA A 11 -14.11 -3.03 0.45
N ASP A 12 -14.42 -2.20 -0.55
CA ASP A 12 -14.73 -2.66 -1.90
C ASP A 12 -13.50 -3.02 -2.73
N ASP A 13 -12.30 -2.78 -2.21
CA ASP A 13 -11.07 -2.89 -2.98
C ASP A 13 -10.33 -4.23 -2.80
N HIS A 14 -10.92 -5.17 -2.08
CA HIS A 14 -10.25 -6.46 -1.81
C HIS A 14 -9.86 -7.18 -3.10
N ALA A 15 -10.79 -7.24 -4.07
CA ALA A 15 -10.54 -7.92 -5.34
C ALA A 15 -9.45 -7.26 -6.17
N ALA A 16 -9.17 -5.96 -5.93
CA ALA A 16 -8.09 -5.24 -6.60
C ALA A 16 -6.76 -5.38 -5.85
N TRP A 17 -6.80 -5.37 -4.52
CA TRP A 17 -5.60 -5.44 -3.68
C TRP A 17 -4.99 -6.84 -3.67
N LEU A 18 -5.81 -7.88 -3.53
CA LEU A 18 -5.31 -9.24 -3.32
C LEU A 18 -4.43 -9.75 -4.46
N PRO A 19 -4.79 -9.58 -5.74
CA PRO A 19 -3.89 -10.03 -6.82
C PRO A 19 -2.54 -9.34 -6.82
N LEU A 20 -2.49 -8.05 -6.49
CA LEU A 20 -1.23 -7.31 -6.41
C LEU A 20 -0.41 -7.77 -5.20
N TRP A 21 -1.06 -8.04 -4.07
CA TRP A 21 -0.40 -8.60 -2.89
C TRP A 21 0.19 -9.97 -3.18
N GLN A 22 -0.56 -10.84 -3.84
CA GLN A 22 -0.10 -12.17 -4.21
C GLN A 22 1.05 -12.11 -5.20
N ALA A 23 1.00 -11.20 -6.17
CA ALA A 23 2.08 -11.00 -7.13
C ALA A 23 3.35 -10.48 -6.45
N TYR A 24 3.20 -9.59 -5.47
CA TYR A 24 4.31 -9.11 -4.65
C TYR A 24 4.98 -10.26 -3.90
N LEU A 25 4.19 -11.11 -3.24
CA LEU A 25 4.72 -12.27 -2.52
C LEU A 25 5.44 -13.23 -3.48
N GLY A 26 4.85 -13.47 -4.66
CA GLY A 26 5.45 -14.32 -5.69
C GLY A 26 6.77 -13.79 -6.21
N PHE A 27 6.88 -12.47 -6.33
CA PHE A 27 8.13 -11.82 -6.75
C PHE A 27 9.28 -12.14 -5.78
N TYR A 28 8.99 -12.29 -4.50
CA TYR A 28 9.97 -12.65 -3.48
C TYR A 28 10.00 -14.15 -3.20
N ASN A 29 9.38 -14.96 -4.05
CA ASN A 29 9.29 -16.43 -3.88
C ASN A 29 8.74 -16.81 -2.50
N THR A 30 7.76 -16.06 -2.04
CA THR A 30 7.15 -16.25 -0.72
C THR A 30 5.71 -16.67 -0.87
N GLU A 31 5.30 -17.63 -0.06
CA GLU A 31 3.90 -18.01 0.06
C GLU A 31 3.48 -17.82 1.52
N LEU A 32 2.32 -17.21 1.72
CA LEU A 32 1.74 -17.05 3.04
C LEU A 32 0.41 -17.80 3.09
N PRO A 33 0.06 -18.39 4.24
CA PRO A 33 -1.28 -18.93 4.42
C PRO A 33 -2.35 -17.88 4.13
N ASP A 34 -3.46 -18.31 3.54
CA ASP A 34 -4.57 -17.38 3.25
C ASP A 34 -5.03 -16.63 4.49
N ALA A 35 -4.98 -17.27 5.65
CA ALA A 35 -5.36 -16.64 6.91
C ALA A 35 -4.50 -15.40 7.24
N VAL A 36 -3.23 -15.40 6.86
CA VAL A 36 -2.34 -14.25 7.08
C VAL A 36 -2.76 -13.09 6.17
N SER A 37 -2.95 -13.35 4.88
CA SER A 37 -3.39 -12.31 3.93
C SER A 37 -4.76 -11.75 4.31
N HIS A 38 -5.67 -12.61 4.76
CA HIS A 38 -6.99 -12.18 5.21
C HIS A 38 -6.89 -11.29 6.45
N SER A 39 -6.07 -11.67 7.43
CA SER A 39 -5.83 -10.89 8.64
C SER A 39 -5.23 -9.53 8.30
N SER A 40 -4.24 -9.49 7.40
CA SER A 40 -3.62 -8.24 6.96
C SER A 40 -4.66 -7.33 6.32
N TRP A 41 -5.49 -7.85 5.43
CA TRP A 41 -6.54 -7.06 4.79
C TRP A 41 -7.51 -6.48 5.81
N GLN A 42 -7.94 -7.28 6.79
CA GLN A 42 -8.85 -6.81 7.85
C GLN A 42 -8.22 -5.65 8.64
N ARG A 43 -6.93 -5.75 8.95
CA ARG A 43 -6.23 -4.68 9.66
C ARG A 43 -6.12 -3.41 8.83
N LEU A 44 -5.91 -3.54 7.51
CA LEU A 44 -5.81 -2.38 6.62
C LEU A 44 -7.12 -1.58 6.56
N LEU A 45 -8.25 -2.23 6.83
CA LEU A 45 -9.57 -1.59 6.85
C LEU A 45 -9.95 -1.04 8.22
N ASP A 46 -9.24 -1.43 9.27
CA ASP A 46 -9.58 -1.07 10.65
C ASP A 46 -8.90 0.24 11.03
N PRO A 47 -9.65 1.33 11.27
CA PRO A 47 -9.03 2.61 11.61
C PRO A 47 -8.30 2.63 12.95
N SER A 48 -8.51 1.63 13.81
CA SER A 48 -7.78 1.50 15.07
C SER A 48 -6.40 0.85 14.92
N GLU A 49 -6.12 0.27 13.74
CA GLU A 49 -4.83 -0.37 13.46
C GLU A 49 -3.88 0.62 12.82
N PRO A 50 -2.57 0.48 13.04
CA PRO A 50 -1.59 1.40 12.48
C PRO A 50 -1.18 1.07 11.04
N THR A 51 -1.80 0.09 10.42
CA THR A 51 -1.47 -0.36 9.07
C THR A 51 -2.40 0.28 8.05
N HIS A 52 -1.83 0.63 6.90
CA HIS A 52 -2.53 1.35 5.83
C HIS A 52 -2.11 0.81 4.48
N ALA A 53 -2.97 0.97 3.48
CA ALA A 53 -2.65 0.62 2.11
C ALA A 53 -3.28 1.62 1.15
N ALA A 54 -2.64 1.75 -0.02
CA ALA A 54 -3.18 2.53 -1.12
C ALA A 54 -2.95 1.78 -2.42
N LEU A 55 -3.80 2.06 -3.38
CA LEU A 55 -3.71 1.49 -4.72
C LEU A 55 -3.56 2.61 -5.74
N ALA A 56 -2.76 2.33 -6.76
CA ALA A 56 -2.67 3.19 -7.94
C ALA A 56 -3.60 2.64 -9.01
N TRP A 57 -4.43 3.49 -9.56
CA TRP A 57 -5.46 3.13 -10.53
C TRP A 57 -5.17 3.79 -11.87
N ALA A 58 -5.25 3.00 -12.94
CA ALA A 58 -5.16 3.47 -14.31
C ALA A 58 -6.34 2.89 -15.09
N ASP A 59 -7.19 3.75 -15.65
CA ASP A 59 -8.34 3.34 -16.45
C ASP A 59 -9.25 2.34 -15.71
N GLY A 60 -9.46 2.57 -14.41
CA GLY A 60 -10.32 1.71 -13.59
C GLY A 60 -9.70 0.40 -13.17
N LYS A 61 -8.41 0.20 -13.44
CA LYS A 61 -7.69 -1.01 -13.07
C LYS A 61 -6.57 -0.67 -12.08
N ALA A 62 -6.45 -1.47 -11.01
CA ALA A 62 -5.37 -1.31 -10.06
C ALA A 62 -4.06 -1.81 -10.67
N VAL A 63 -3.05 -0.94 -10.72
CA VAL A 63 -1.75 -1.23 -11.35
C VAL A 63 -0.59 -1.14 -10.38
N GLY A 64 -0.84 -0.72 -9.16
CA GLY A 64 0.19 -0.64 -8.12
C GLY A 64 -0.41 -0.67 -6.74
N MET A 65 0.41 -1.09 -5.79
CA MET A 65 0.01 -1.26 -4.39
C MET A 65 1.14 -0.79 -3.49
N VAL A 66 0.78 -0.14 -2.38
CA VAL A 66 1.72 0.16 -1.30
C VAL A 66 1.05 -0.12 0.03
N ASN A 67 1.77 -0.80 0.93
CA ASN A 67 1.36 -0.98 2.31
C ASN A 67 2.35 -0.23 3.20
N PHE A 68 1.83 0.51 4.19
CA PHE A 68 2.69 1.28 5.09
C PHE A 68 2.14 1.24 6.50
N ILE A 69 3.03 1.44 7.47
CA ILE A 69 2.72 1.25 8.89
C ILE A 69 3.23 2.47 9.66
N TYR A 70 2.38 3.03 10.53
CA TYR A 70 2.80 4.05 11.48
C TYR A 70 3.23 3.35 12.76
N HIS A 71 4.32 3.81 13.36
CA HIS A 71 4.80 3.23 14.61
C HIS A 71 5.44 4.29 15.49
N ARG A 72 5.50 3.99 16.78
CA ARG A 72 6.19 4.85 17.74
C ARG A 72 7.69 4.79 17.53
N SER A 73 8.34 5.89 17.86
CA SER A 73 9.80 5.98 17.88
C SER A 73 10.21 6.64 19.20
N ASN A 74 11.21 6.06 19.86
CA ASN A 74 11.77 6.68 21.08
C ASN A 74 12.63 7.91 20.75
N TRP A 75 12.85 8.18 19.46
CA TRP A 75 13.67 9.30 19.02
C TRP A 75 12.86 10.56 18.70
N SER A 76 11.53 10.48 18.74
CA SER A 76 10.66 11.61 18.40
C SER A 76 9.33 11.51 19.14
N ILE A 77 8.62 12.65 19.21
CA ILE A 77 7.26 12.71 19.76
C ILE A 77 6.28 12.14 18.75
N GLU A 78 6.48 12.46 17.46
CA GLU A 78 5.62 12.01 16.38
C GLU A 78 5.88 10.54 16.06
N ASN A 79 4.88 9.89 15.46
CA ASN A 79 5.06 8.57 14.90
C ASN A 79 5.96 8.61 13.67
N SER A 80 6.61 7.51 13.38
CA SER A 80 7.33 7.28 12.14
C SER A 80 6.47 6.47 11.19
N CYS A 81 6.70 6.61 9.89
CA CYS A 81 6.03 5.83 8.86
C CYS A 81 7.04 4.88 8.22
N TYR A 82 6.70 3.59 8.21
CA TYR A 82 7.47 2.56 7.54
C TYR A 82 6.74 2.13 6.28
N LEU A 83 7.34 2.38 5.12
CA LEU A 83 6.84 1.90 3.84
C LEU A 83 7.31 0.44 3.72
N GLN A 84 6.40 -0.50 3.97
CA GLN A 84 6.75 -1.90 4.10
C GLN A 84 6.76 -2.64 2.78
N ASP A 85 5.71 -2.48 1.98
CA ASP A 85 5.53 -3.23 0.74
C ASP A 85 5.20 -2.27 -0.39
N LEU A 86 5.87 -2.45 -1.53
CA LEU A 86 5.61 -1.66 -2.73
C LEU A 86 5.68 -2.57 -3.95
N PHE A 87 4.63 -2.55 -4.76
CA PHE A 87 4.58 -3.37 -5.96
C PHE A 87 3.88 -2.62 -7.09
N VAL A 88 4.44 -2.71 -8.28
CA VAL A 88 3.86 -2.15 -9.50
C VAL A 88 3.72 -3.29 -10.51
N ALA A 89 2.55 -3.39 -11.13
CA ALA A 89 2.29 -4.40 -12.14
C ALA A 89 3.31 -4.30 -13.30
N ALA A 90 3.74 -5.45 -13.82
CA ALA A 90 4.83 -5.52 -14.79
C ALA A 90 4.59 -4.62 -16.01
N GLN A 91 3.34 -4.52 -16.49
CA GLN A 91 2.99 -3.75 -17.66
C GLN A 91 3.14 -2.24 -17.46
N THR A 92 3.14 -1.78 -16.21
CA THR A 92 3.20 -0.35 -15.89
C THR A 92 4.50 0.07 -15.24
N ARG A 93 5.46 -0.85 -15.10
CA ARG A 93 6.78 -0.51 -14.57
C ARG A 93 7.49 0.43 -15.51
N GLY A 94 8.24 1.37 -14.95
CA GLY A 94 8.96 2.37 -15.73
C GLY A 94 8.12 3.60 -16.11
N THR A 95 6.87 3.67 -15.66
CA THR A 95 5.99 4.80 -15.94
C THR A 95 5.86 5.79 -14.79
N GLY A 96 6.61 5.58 -13.69
CA GLY A 96 6.60 6.46 -12.53
C GLY A 96 5.53 6.15 -11.49
N VAL A 97 4.82 5.03 -11.62
CA VAL A 97 3.77 4.64 -10.66
C VAL A 97 4.36 4.40 -9.26
N GLY A 98 5.49 3.68 -9.19
CA GLY A 98 6.14 3.41 -7.92
C GLY A 98 6.53 4.68 -7.19
N ARG A 99 7.09 5.65 -7.92
CA ARG A 99 7.45 6.95 -7.37
C ARG A 99 6.22 7.69 -6.85
N GLN A 100 5.13 7.68 -7.60
CA GLN A 100 3.90 8.34 -7.19
C GLN A 100 3.31 7.70 -5.93
N LEU A 101 3.41 6.37 -5.80
CA LEU A 101 3.00 5.67 -4.58
C LEU A 101 3.84 6.09 -3.38
N ILE A 102 5.15 6.20 -3.55
CA ILE A 102 6.05 6.64 -2.48
C ILE A 102 5.71 8.07 -2.07
N GLU A 103 5.51 8.97 -3.03
CA GLU A 103 5.14 10.36 -2.75
C GLU A 103 3.79 10.45 -2.04
N PHE A 104 2.84 9.59 -2.39
CA PHE A 104 1.55 9.51 -1.71
C PHE A 104 1.75 9.14 -0.24
N VAL A 105 2.60 8.16 0.06
CA VAL A 105 2.87 7.75 1.45
C VAL A 105 3.49 8.90 2.24
N TYR A 106 4.47 9.59 1.67
CA TYR A 106 5.11 10.73 2.34
C TYR A 106 4.10 11.83 2.65
N SER A 107 3.28 12.21 1.67
CA SER A 107 2.29 13.27 1.85
C SER A 107 1.23 12.89 2.87
N THR A 108 0.76 11.64 2.81
CA THR A 108 -0.27 11.14 3.71
C THR A 108 0.26 11.05 5.14
N ALA A 109 1.44 10.47 5.32
CA ALA A 109 2.06 10.34 6.63
C ALA A 109 2.30 11.71 7.28
N LYS A 110 2.80 12.67 6.50
CA LYS A 110 3.03 14.02 6.98
C LYS A 110 1.71 14.70 7.40
N ALA A 111 0.68 14.55 6.59
CA ALA A 111 -0.64 15.12 6.91
C ALA A 111 -1.24 14.49 8.17
N GLU A 112 -0.88 13.25 8.47
CA GLU A 112 -1.38 12.52 9.63
C GLU A 112 -0.42 12.59 10.82
N GLY A 113 0.55 13.48 10.79
CA GLY A 113 1.39 13.80 11.94
C GLY A 113 2.63 12.92 12.11
N CYS A 114 3.03 12.16 11.11
CA CYS A 114 4.31 11.44 11.14
C CYS A 114 5.47 12.37 10.80
N CYS A 115 6.61 12.08 11.38
CA CYS A 115 7.83 12.83 11.08
C CYS A 115 8.57 12.31 9.85
#